data_4a63b1c09e8e7a0e865d225cb73340e2
#
_entry.id   4a63b1c09e8e7a0e865d225cb73340e2
#
_cell.length_a   1.000
_cell.length_b   1.000
_cell.length_c   1.000
_cell.angle_alpha   90.00
_cell.angle_beta   90.00
_cell.angle_gamma   90.00
#
_symmetry.space_group_name_H-M   'P 1'
#
loop_
_entity.id
_entity.type
_entity.pdbx_description
1 polymer ?
#
loop_
_entity_poly.entity_id
_entity_poly.type
_entity_poly.pdbx_seq_one_letter_code
_entity_poly.pdbx_strand_id
1 'polypeptide(L)'
;MMSYEAQLHFKERKVYNNLRRIGGMENLRLPEQADEVSVPENVSERNTSERMETTDAGVKAENVSGKSAGEGVDKTITMEPILGMEHPWRYRNKAQFPFGRDKDGRIIAGFYAGRTHHIVEAEDCLLGVEENAVILDIVKKIMEEYQIAPYDEETHKGLIRHALIRKGFSNGELMVCLVI
;
A
#
# COMPACT_ATOMS: atom_id res chain seq x y z
N MET A 1 -10.74 14.35 -2.41
CA MET A 1 -10.28 13.07 -1.84
C MET A 1 -11.39 12.05 -2.03
N MET A 2 -11.10 10.84 -2.51
CA MET A 2 -12.10 9.81 -2.78
C MET A 2 -12.61 9.22 -1.45
N SER A 3 -13.92 9.00 -1.29
CA SER A 3 -14.48 8.33 -0.11
C SER A 3 -13.99 6.88 -0.02
N TYR A 4 -14.08 6.27 1.17
CA TYR A 4 -13.65 4.87 1.31
C TYR A 4 -14.54 3.90 0.52
N GLU A 5 -15.83 4.14 0.47
CA GLU A 5 -16.79 3.37 -0.35
C GLU A 5 -16.45 3.46 -1.85
N ALA A 6 -16.16 4.67 -2.35
CA ALA A 6 -15.73 4.84 -3.73
C ALA A 6 -14.41 4.10 -4.04
N GLN A 7 -13.48 4.05 -3.06
CA GLN A 7 -12.25 3.26 -3.19
C GLN A 7 -12.53 1.76 -3.28
N LEU A 8 -13.45 1.24 -2.47
CA LEU A 8 -13.86 -0.17 -2.50
C LEU A 8 -14.48 -0.51 -3.86
N HIS A 9 -15.44 0.29 -4.31
CA HIS A 9 -16.07 0.11 -5.61
C HIS A 9 -15.07 0.15 -6.78
N PHE A 10 -14.13 1.10 -6.76
CA PHE A 10 -13.07 1.18 -7.78
C PHE A 10 -12.20 -0.08 -7.80
N LYS A 11 -11.81 -0.60 -6.63
CA LYS A 11 -11.01 -1.82 -6.52
C LYS A 11 -11.77 -3.05 -7.03
N GLU A 12 -13.04 -3.18 -6.67
CA GLU A 12 -13.91 -4.27 -7.13
C GLU A 12 -14.05 -4.28 -8.65
N ARG A 13 -14.36 -3.12 -9.26
CA ARG A 13 -14.42 -2.97 -10.72
C ARG A 13 -13.09 -3.26 -11.40
N LYS A 14 -11.98 -2.85 -10.81
CA LYS A 14 -10.66 -3.14 -11.34
C LYS A 14 -10.38 -4.64 -11.37
N VAL A 15 -10.70 -5.38 -10.31
CA VAL A 15 -10.56 -6.83 -10.26
C VAL A 15 -11.46 -7.50 -11.30
N TYR A 16 -12.74 -7.13 -11.35
CA TYR A 16 -13.69 -7.62 -12.34
C TYR A 16 -13.20 -7.44 -13.78
N ASN A 17 -12.79 -6.23 -14.13
CA ASN A 17 -12.29 -5.92 -15.48
C ASN A 17 -11.03 -6.73 -15.82
N ASN A 18 -10.12 -6.92 -14.88
CA ASN A 18 -8.91 -7.71 -15.09
C ASN A 18 -9.24 -9.19 -15.29
N LEU A 19 -10.13 -9.76 -14.51
CA LEU A 19 -10.56 -11.15 -14.66
C LEU A 19 -11.27 -11.39 -16.00
N ARG A 20 -12.12 -10.48 -16.43
CA ARG A 20 -12.78 -10.57 -17.75
C ARG A 20 -11.82 -10.39 -18.91
N ARG A 21 -11.01 -9.31 -18.91
CA ARG A 21 -10.21 -8.90 -20.08
C ARG A 21 -8.89 -9.68 -20.19
N ILE A 22 -8.22 -9.95 -19.07
CA ILE A 22 -6.92 -10.61 -19.02
C ILE A 22 -7.09 -12.10 -18.71
N GLY A 23 -7.98 -12.41 -17.76
CA GLY A 23 -8.27 -13.79 -17.34
C GLY A 23 -9.20 -14.56 -18.26
N GLY A 24 -9.84 -13.89 -19.26
CA GLY A 24 -10.75 -14.53 -20.21
C GLY A 24 -12.04 -15.08 -19.58
N MET A 25 -12.43 -14.59 -18.39
CA MET A 25 -13.62 -15.08 -17.67
C MET A 25 -14.88 -14.38 -18.19
N GLU A 26 -15.43 -14.85 -19.32
CA GLU A 26 -16.61 -14.25 -19.95
C GLU A 26 -17.87 -14.40 -19.10
N ASN A 27 -17.99 -15.49 -18.33
CA ASN A 27 -19.15 -15.80 -17.49
C ASN A 27 -19.08 -15.20 -16.08
N LEU A 28 -18.23 -14.19 -15.87
CA LEU A 28 -18.10 -13.50 -14.59
C LEU A 28 -19.20 -12.44 -14.42
N ARG A 29 -19.88 -12.44 -13.28
CA ARG A 29 -20.88 -11.43 -12.89
C ARG A 29 -20.46 -10.64 -11.68
N LEU A 30 -20.82 -9.37 -11.64
CA LEU A 30 -20.70 -8.50 -10.47
C LEU A 30 -21.82 -8.82 -9.45
N PRO A 31 -21.63 -8.50 -8.16
CA PRO A 31 -22.70 -8.52 -7.18
C PRO A 31 -23.84 -7.56 -7.59
N GLU A 32 -25.08 -7.94 -7.35
CA GLU A 32 -26.27 -7.17 -7.77
C GLU A 32 -26.37 -5.75 -7.18
N GLN A 33 -25.58 -5.41 -6.16
CA GLN A 33 -25.56 -4.08 -5.53
C GLN A 33 -24.65 -3.05 -6.22
N ALA A 34 -23.99 -3.41 -7.33
CA ALA A 34 -23.02 -2.53 -7.99
C ALA A 34 -23.65 -1.49 -8.92
N ASP A 35 -24.96 -1.54 -9.18
CA ASP A 35 -25.61 -0.74 -10.22
C ASP A 35 -26.15 0.64 -9.77
N GLU A 36 -26.11 0.99 -8.48
CA GLU A 36 -26.71 2.24 -7.98
C GLU A 36 -25.76 3.44 -7.81
N VAL A 37 -24.46 3.29 -8.03
CA VAL A 37 -23.53 4.42 -7.95
C VAL A 37 -23.21 4.93 -9.36
N SER A 38 -23.93 5.95 -9.80
CA SER A 38 -23.61 6.72 -11.01
C SER A 38 -22.22 7.40 -10.85
N VAL A 39 -21.21 6.82 -11.48
CA VAL A 39 -19.89 7.42 -11.60
C VAL A 39 -19.99 8.55 -12.64
N PRO A 40 -19.58 9.81 -12.34
CA PRO A 40 -19.54 10.85 -13.34
C PRO A 40 -18.59 10.46 -14.48
N GLU A 41 -19.09 10.49 -15.71
CA GLU A 41 -18.40 10.14 -16.96
C GLU A 41 -17.35 11.18 -17.39
N ASN A 42 -16.42 11.58 -16.56
CA ASN A 42 -15.37 12.49 -17.00
C ASN A 42 -14.05 12.21 -16.30
N VAL A 43 -13.41 11.10 -16.66
CA VAL A 43 -11.95 10.99 -16.58
C VAL A 43 -11.46 10.57 -17.95
N SER A 44 -11.07 11.54 -18.76
CA SER A 44 -10.46 11.32 -20.06
C SER A 44 -9.18 10.48 -19.90
N GLU A 45 -9.16 9.39 -20.63
CA GLU A 45 -8.00 8.53 -20.79
C GLU A 45 -6.82 9.35 -21.34
N ARG A 46 -5.84 9.64 -20.52
CA ARG A 46 -4.53 10.03 -21.04
C ARG A 46 -3.73 8.76 -21.33
N ASN A 47 -3.72 8.41 -22.60
CA ASN A 47 -2.78 7.49 -23.20
C ASN A 47 -1.34 7.93 -22.87
N THR A 48 -0.61 7.10 -22.16
CA THR A 48 0.86 7.06 -22.24
C THR A 48 1.26 5.67 -22.72
N SER A 49 1.37 5.57 -24.04
CA SER A 49 2.06 4.49 -24.72
C SER A 49 3.56 4.74 -24.58
N GLU A 50 4.25 4.02 -23.73
CA GLU A 50 5.67 3.76 -23.92
C GLU A 50 5.91 2.26 -24.04
N ARG A 51 6.28 1.94 -25.24
CA ARG A 51 6.60 0.65 -25.81
C ARG A 51 7.96 0.22 -25.27
N MET A 52 7.99 -0.87 -24.53
CA MET A 52 9.24 -1.54 -24.22
C MET A 52 9.21 -2.91 -24.91
N GLU A 53 10.01 -3.00 -25.98
CA GLU A 53 10.27 -4.23 -26.70
C GLU A 53 11.18 -5.12 -25.83
N THR A 54 10.71 -6.31 -25.50
CA THR A 54 11.61 -7.41 -25.12
C THR A 54 11.30 -8.62 -25.95
N THR A 55 12.36 -9.11 -26.57
CA THR A 55 12.48 -10.21 -27.50
C THR A 55 12.12 -11.55 -26.90
N ASP A 56 11.33 -12.25 -27.64
CA ASP A 56 11.27 -13.68 -28.01
C ASP A 56 11.98 -14.72 -27.16
N ALA A 57 11.16 -15.64 -26.60
CA ALA A 57 11.50 -17.04 -26.45
C ALA A 57 10.22 -17.88 -26.47
N GLY A 58 10.00 -18.55 -27.60
CA GLY A 58 8.81 -19.34 -27.87
C GLY A 58 8.66 -20.55 -26.94
N VAL A 59 7.49 -20.68 -26.37
CA VAL A 59 6.98 -21.94 -25.83
C VAL A 59 5.74 -22.32 -26.61
N LYS A 60 5.85 -23.40 -27.40
CA LYS A 60 4.74 -24.02 -28.10
C LYS A 60 3.78 -24.63 -27.07
N ALA A 61 2.55 -24.14 -27.02
CA ALA A 61 1.46 -24.79 -26.33
C ALA A 61 0.87 -25.89 -27.23
N GLU A 62 0.96 -27.13 -26.80
CA GLU A 62 0.30 -28.26 -27.47
C GLU A 62 -1.19 -28.24 -27.19
N ASN A 63 -1.99 -28.27 -28.27
CA ASN A 63 -3.44 -28.40 -28.23
C ASN A 63 -3.83 -29.78 -27.69
N VAL A 64 -4.41 -29.83 -26.49
CA VAL A 64 -5.18 -30.97 -26.04
C VAL A 64 -6.66 -30.71 -26.30
N SER A 65 -7.13 -31.20 -27.45
CA SER A 65 -8.57 -31.27 -27.74
C SER A 65 -9.18 -32.48 -27.03
N GLY A 66 -9.77 -32.25 -25.87
CA GLY A 66 -10.64 -33.21 -25.18
C GLY A 66 -12.08 -32.76 -25.27
N LYS A 67 -12.84 -33.22 -26.25
CA LYS A 67 -14.29 -33.15 -26.27
C LYS A 67 -14.84 -34.14 -25.23
N SER A 68 -15.40 -33.68 -24.13
CA SER A 68 -16.38 -34.42 -23.35
C SER A 68 -17.67 -33.63 -23.31
N ALA A 69 -18.70 -34.15 -23.96
CA ALA A 69 -20.06 -33.70 -23.82
C ALA A 69 -20.55 -34.08 -22.42
N GLY A 70 -20.65 -33.13 -21.54
CA GLY A 70 -21.28 -33.22 -20.22
C GLY A 70 -22.25 -32.07 -20.08
N GLU A 71 -23.44 -32.39 -19.65
CA GLU A 71 -24.63 -31.54 -19.45
C GLU A 71 -24.27 -30.16 -18.91
N GLY A 72 -24.87 -29.14 -19.55
CA GLY A 72 -24.55 -27.74 -19.30
C GLY A 72 -24.92 -27.27 -17.90
N VAL A 73 -24.02 -27.44 -16.97
CA VAL A 73 -24.02 -26.66 -15.74
C VAL A 73 -23.61 -25.26 -16.17
N ASP A 74 -24.51 -24.28 -16.05
CA ASP A 74 -24.20 -22.88 -16.22
C ASP A 74 -23.08 -22.52 -15.23
N LYS A 75 -21.83 -22.46 -15.72
CA LYS A 75 -20.63 -22.16 -14.92
C LYS A 75 -20.49 -20.65 -14.73
N THR A 76 -21.58 -19.97 -14.40
CA THR A 76 -21.53 -18.56 -14.05
C THR A 76 -20.71 -18.40 -12.77
N ILE A 77 -19.66 -17.61 -12.87
CA ILE A 77 -18.82 -17.24 -11.72
C ILE A 77 -19.36 -15.92 -11.20
N THR A 78 -19.81 -15.87 -9.95
CA THR A 78 -20.26 -14.66 -9.30
C THR A 78 -19.15 -14.14 -8.41
N MET A 79 -18.80 -12.87 -8.55
CA MET A 79 -17.93 -12.20 -7.59
C MET A 79 -18.74 -11.86 -6.35
N GLU A 80 -18.19 -12.19 -5.18
CA GLU A 80 -18.73 -11.68 -3.92
C GLU A 80 -18.38 -10.19 -3.77
N PRO A 81 -19.20 -9.41 -3.02
CA PRO A 81 -18.89 -8.04 -2.71
C PRO A 81 -17.52 -7.91 -2.03
N ILE A 82 -16.81 -6.82 -2.34
CA ILE A 82 -15.52 -6.57 -1.71
C ILE A 82 -15.67 -6.40 -0.21
N LEU A 83 -14.88 -7.15 0.55
CA LEU A 83 -14.82 -6.99 2.00
C LEU A 83 -14.02 -5.73 2.35
N GLY A 84 -14.70 -4.75 2.90
CA GLY A 84 -14.09 -3.52 3.41
C GLY A 84 -13.69 -3.65 4.88
N MET A 85 -12.90 -2.68 5.35
CA MET A 85 -12.57 -2.52 6.77
C MET A 85 -13.67 -1.67 7.43
N GLU A 86 -14.10 -2.03 8.63
CA GLU A 86 -15.00 -1.20 9.44
C GLU A 86 -14.31 0.12 9.82
N HIS A 87 -13.00 0.04 10.18
CA HIS A 87 -12.18 1.19 10.52
C HIS A 87 -10.96 1.25 9.58
N PRO A 88 -11.01 2.04 8.49
CA PRO A 88 -9.94 2.09 7.48
C PRO A 88 -8.72 2.91 7.91
N TRP A 89 -8.63 3.28 9.18
CA TRP A 89 -7.53 4.02 9.80
C TRP A 89 -6.86 3.19 10.88
N ARG A 90 -5.62 3.55 11.25
CA ARG A 90 -4.86 2.92 12.35
C ARG A 90 -4.65 1.40 12.21
N TYR A 91 -4.78 0.85 11.00
CA TYR A 91 -4.69 -0.60 10.76
C TYR A 91 -3.25 -1.12 10.60
N ARG A 92 -2.30 -0.22 10.38
CA ARG A 92 -0.91 -0.60 10.14
C ARG A 92 -0.20 -0.82 11.47
N ASN A 93 0.12 -2.07 11.76
CA ASN A 93 0.76 -2.49 13.01
C ASN A 93 2.28 -2.39 13.02
N LYS A 94 2.90 -2.07 11.89
CA LYS A 94 4.36 -1.90 11.75
C LYS A 94 4.65 -0.61 10.98
N ALA A 95 5.53 0.21 11.52
CA ALA A 95 6.07 1.37 10.83
C ALA A 95 7.58 1.48 11.06
N GLN A 96 8.28 2.07 10.11
CA GLN A 96 9.71 2.36 10.21
C GLN A 96 9.91 3.82 9.83
N PHE A 97 10.57 4.56 10.71
CA PHE A 97 10.75 5.99 10.59
C PHE A 97 12.25 6.30 10.53
N PRO A 98 12.76 6.86 9.42
CA PRO A 98 14.09 7.45 9.38
C PRO A 98 14.18 8.68 10.28
N PHE A 99 15.37 8.89 10.87
CA PHE A 99 15.74 10.12 11.55
C PHE A 99 16.65 10.95 10.68
N GLY A 100 16.55 12.27 10.78
CA GLY A 100 17.42 13.21 10.09
C GLY A 100 17.37 14.58 10.73
N ARG A 101 17.87 15.59 10.00
CA ARG A 101 17.79 16.99 10.41
C ARG A 101 17.00 17.79 9.39
N ASP A 102 16.23 18.75 9.87
CA ASP A 102 15.60 19.75 9.02
C ASP A 102 16.63 20.85 8.63
N LYS A 103 16.15 21.86 7.90
CA LYS A 103 16.98 23.00 7.47
C LYS A 103 17.51 23.85 8.62
N ASP A 104 16.84 23.81 9.75
CA ASP A 104 17.17 24.55 10.97
C ASP A 104 18.07 23.71 11.92
N GLY A 105 18.41 22.48 11.51
CA GLY A 105 19.26 21.56 12.26
C GLY A 105 18.55 20.77 13.35
N ARG A 106 17.20 20.89 13.48
CA ARG A 106 16.41 20.13 14.44
C ARG A 106 16.30 18.66 14.04
N ILE A 107 16.28 17.78 15.01
CA ILE A 107 16.07 16.34 14.75
C ILE A 107 14.61 16.11 14.35
N ILE A 108 14.41 15.51 13.18
CA ILE A 108 13.11 15.15 12.65
C ILE A 108 13.04 13.63 12.44
N ALA A 109 11.82 13.09 12.51
CA ALA A 109 11.50 11.72 12.13
C ALA A 109 10.26 11.71 11.24
N GLY A 110 10.22 10.81 10.25
CA GLY A 110 9.10 10.82 9.31
C GLY A 110 9.20 9.76 8.23
N PHE A 111 8.92 10.15 7.00
CA PHE A 111 8.99 9.26 5.84
C PHE A 111 9.85 9.89 4.74
N TYR A 112 10.52 9.06 3.95
CA TYR A 112 11.22 9.55 2.77
C TYR A 112 10.23 10.07 1.73
N ALA A 113 10.48 11.26 1.22
CA ALA A 113 9.80 11.75 0.02
C ALA A 113 10.10 10.82 -1.16
N GLY A 114 9.10 10.59 -2.02
CA GLY A 114 9.20 9.61 -3.09
C GLY A 114 10.45 9.81 -3.97
N ARG A 115 11.23 8.75 -4.12
CA ARG A 115 12.49 8.72 -4.91
C ARG A 115 13.61 9.62 -4.39
N THR A 116 13.57 10.00 -3.13
CA THR A 116 14.61 10.80 -2.49
C THR A 116 14.94 10.27 -1.10
N HIS A 117 16.06 10.72 -0.52
CA HIS A 117 16.39 10.51 0.90
C HIS A 117 15.96 11.69 1.79
N HIS A 118 15.23 12.64 1.22
CA HIS A 118 14.69 13.75 1.99
C HIS A 118 13.56 13.25 2.91
N ILE A 119 13.68 13.56 4.21
CA ILE A 119 12.69 13.17 5.20
C ILE A 119 11.61 14.25 5.29
N VAL A 120 10.38 13.84 5.10
CA VAL A 120 9.19 14.63 5.41
C VAL A 120 8.78 14.27 6.84
N GLU A 121 8.85 15.23 7.75
CA GLU A 121 8.44 15.02 9.13
C GLU A 121 6.99 14.56 9.22
N ALA A 122 6.75 13.54 10.01
CA ALA A 122 5.42 13.00 10.25
C ALA A 122 5.12 13.08 11.75
N GLU A 123 4.34 14.08 12.14
CA GLU A 123 3.85 14.21 13.52
C GLU A 123 2.84 13.10 13.84
N ASP A 124 1.99 12.76 12.88
CA ASP A 124 1.04 11.67 12.98
C ASP A 124 0.76 11.05 11.60
N CYS A 125 0.63 9.73 11.57
CA CYS A 125 0.24 8.99 10.38
C CYS A 125 -1.08 8.26 10.66
N LEU A 126 -2.16 8.69 10.02
CA LEU A 126 -3.50 8.11 10.20
C LEU A 126 -3.58 6.61 9.86
N LEU A 127 -2.61 6.05 9.13
CA LEU A 127 -2.55 4.62 8.84
C LEU A 127 -1.87 3.83 9.96
N GLY A 128 -0.92 4.44 10.67
CA GLY A 128 -0.17 3.81 11.77
C GLY A 128 -0.87 3.97 13.10
N VAL A 129 -0.39 3.23 14.08
CA VAL A 129 -0.89 3.31 15.46
C VAL A 129 -0.52 4.66 16.10
N GLU A 130 -1.36 5.15 17.01
CA GLU A 130 -1.18 6.47 17.65
C GLU A 130 0.09 6.56 18.49
N GLU A 131 0.51 5.45 19.07
CA GLU A 131 1.72 5.35 19.88
C GLU A 131 2.99 5.71 19.10
N ASN A 132 2.97 5.62 17.74
CA ASN A 132 4.12 6.01 16.93
C ASN A 132 4.57 7.45 17.21
N ALA A 133 3.64 8.40 17.27
CA ALA A 133 3.93 9.81 17.51
C ALA A 133 4.61 10.02 18.87
N VAL A 134 4.07 9.40 19.91
CA VAL A 134 4.59 9.49 21.28
C VAL A 134 5.99 8.88 21.37
N ILE A 135 6.20 7.71 20.76
CA ILE A 135 7.50 7.01 20.78
C ILE A 135 8.55 7.84 20.04
N LEU A 136 8.22 8.38 18.85
CA LEU A 136 9.15 9.20 18.09
C LEU A 136 9.55 10.47 18.86
N ASP A 137 8.60 11.07 19.55
CA ASP A 137 8.86 12.27 20.36
C ASP A 137 9.80 11.98 21.53
N ILE A 138 9.59 10.84 22.21
CA ILE A 138 10.49 10.37 23.27
C ILE A 138 11.90 10.13 22.73
N VAL A 139 12.03 9.44 21.58
CA VAL A 139 13.34 9.16 20.98
C VAL A 139 14.04 10.45 20.54
N LYS A 140 13.33 11.41 19.92
CA LYS A 140 13.88 12.72 19.56
C LYS A 140 14.42 13.46 20.81
N LYS A 141 13.65 13.49 21.91
CA LYS A 141 14.08 14.12 23.17
C LYS A 141 15.33 13.46 23.75
N ILE A 142 15.41 12.13 23.76
CA ILE A 142 16.61 11.40 24.19
C ILE A 142 17.81 11.76 23.31
N MET A 143 17.61 11.79 21.98
CA MET A 143 18.69 12.16 21.06
C MET A 143 19.20 13.58 21.28
N GLU A 144 18.33 14.53 21.58
CA GLU A 144 18.69 15.89 21.91
C GLU A 144 19.43 15.98 23.27
N GLU A 145 18.89 15.35 24.33
CA GLU A 145 19.45 15.37 25.67
C GLU A 145 20.87 14.78 25.72
N TYR A 146 21.06 13.64 25.02
CA TYR A 146 22.37 12.95 25.01
C TYR A 146 23.24 13.32 23.82
N GLN A 147 22.87 14.33 23.04
CA GLN A 147 23.59 14.80 21.85
C GLN A 147 23.85 13.68 20.83
N ILE A 148 22.90 12.75 20.69
CA ILE A 148 22.98 11.66 19.71
C ILE A 148 22.57 12.20 18.34
N ALA A 149 23.49 12.19 17.38
CA ALA A 149 23.21 12.62 16.04
C ALA A 149 22.42 11.55 15.26
N PRO A 150 21.42 11.93 14.44
CA PRO A 150 20.87 11.03 13.43
C PRO A 150 21.95 10.66 12.41
N TYR A 151 21.85 9.43 11.88
CA TYR A 151 22.78 8.96 10.85
C TYR A 151 22.55 9.71 9.54
N ASP A 152 23.65 10.22 9.00
CA ASP A 152 23.68 10.90 7.70
C ASP A 152 24.29 9.98 6.66
N GLU A 153 23.51 9.67 5.61
CA GLU A 153 23.90 8.73 4.55
C GLU A 153 24.99 9.30 3.61
N GLU A 154 25.16 10.62 3.55
CA GLU A 154 26.19 11.24 2.70
C GLU A 154 27.56 11.24 3.40
N THR A 155 27.58 11.59 4.67
CA THR A 155 28.82 11.69 5.45
C THR A 155 29.18 10.42 6.21
N HIS A 156 28.25 9.46 6.28
CA HIS A 156 28.36 8.22 7.08
C HIS A 156 28.66 8.50 8.56
N LYS A 157 28.08 9.57 9.10
CA LYS A 157 28.25 9.97 10.51
C LYS A 157 26.88 9.99 11.21
N GLY A 158 26.93 9.87 12.54
CA GLY A 158 25.75 9.79 13.36
C GLY A 158 25.47 8.36 13.81
N LEU A 159 24.48 8.18 14.68
CA LEU A 159 24.23 6.89 15.32
C LEU A 159 22.86 6.32 14.92
N ILE A 160 21.77 7.04 15.20
CA ILE A 160 20.41 6.49 15.01
C ILE A 160 19.95 6.75 13.57
N ARG A 161 19.70 5.67 12.85
CA ARG A 161 19.21 5.71 11.47
C ARG A 161 17.69 5.62 11.38
N HIS A 162 17.09 4.64 12.07
CA HIS A 162 15.64 4.42 12.04
C HIS A 162 15.11 3.99 13.40
N ALA A 163 13.82 4.27 13.65
CA ALA A 163 13.01 3.56 14.62
C ALA A 163 12.03 2.63 13.90
N LEU A 164 12.06 1.35 14.24
CA LEU A 164 11.05 0.38 13.82
C LEU A 164 10.10 0.14 15.00
N ILE A 165 8.84 0.44 14.81
CA ILE A 165 7.79 0.31 15.83
C ILE A 165 6.78 -0.74 15.37
N ARG A 166 6.44 -1.66 16.28
CA ARG A 166 5.38 -2.65 16.06
C ARG A 166 4.43 -2.69 17.23
N LYS A 167 3.14 -2.87 16.95
CA LYS A 167 2.09 -3.10 17.95
C LYS A 167 1.38 -4.42 17.67
N GLY A 168 1.28 -5.26 18.67
CA GLY A 168 0.40 -6.43 18.65
C GLY A 168 -1.03 -6.02 18.96
N PHE A 169 -1.94 -6.08 18.00
CA PHE A 169 -3.33 -5.67 18.22
C PHE A 169 -4.10 -6.61 19.16
N SER A 170 -3.70 -7.88 19.24
CA SER A 170 -4.34 -8.86 20.12
C SER A 170 -3.95 -8.76 21.59
N ASN A 171 -2.71 -8.34 21.87
CA ASN A 171 -2.16 -8.29 23.23
C ASN A 171 -1.75 -6.89 23.69
N GLY A 172 -1.78 -5.89 22.78
CA GLY A 172 -1.41 -4.51 23.08
C GLY A 172 0.10 -4.26 23.26
N GLU A 173 0.94 -5.28 23.08
CA GLU A 173 2.39 -5.14 23.25
C GLU A 173 3.01 -4.22 22.19
N LEU A 174 3.96 -3.41 22.63
CA LEU A 174 4.73 -2.52 21.77
C LEU A 174 6.19 -2.99 21.72
N MET A 175 6.73 -3.05 20.51
CA MET A 175 8.15 -3.27 20.26
C MET A 175 8.72 -2.02 19.59
N VAL A 176 9.81 -1.50 20.15
CA VAL A 176 10.60 -0.41 19.56
C VAL A 176 12.02 -0.94 19.32
N CYS A 177 12.46 -0.87 18.07
CA CYS A 177 13.82 -1.24 17.68
C CYS A 177 14.49 -0.02 17.05
N LEU A 178 15.60 0.41 17.63
CA LEU A 178 16.45 1.47 17.07
C LEU A 178 17.50 0.82 16.18
N VAL A 179 17.55 1.25 14.92
CA VAL A 179 18.56 0.85 13.94
C VAL A 179 19.68 1.88 14.00
N ILE A 180 20.89 1.40 14.26
CA ILE A 180 22.10 2.21 14.38
C ILE A 180 23.12 1.83 13.31
#